data_8d74187d07542886a072b2067c50a6de
#
_entry.id   8d74187d07542886a072b2067c50a6de
#
_cell.length_a   1.000
_cell.length_b   1.000
_cell.length_c   1.000
_cell.angle_alpha   90.00
_cell.angle_beta   90.00
_cell.angle_gamma   90.00
#
_symmetry.space_group_name_H-M   'P 1'
#
loop_
_entity.id
_entity.type
_entity.pdbx_description
1 polymer ?
#
loop_
_entity_poly.entity_id
_entity_poly.type
_entity_poly.pdbx_seq_one_letter_code
_entity_poly.pdbx_strand_id
1 'polypeptide(L)'
;MKQSKKPLIITMLLVSLFQMGMVALSPVVASITTAFPGTSQTVAQLAMTFLCLVLVVFALFSGAIAQHFGRRFMCAAGMLLCAVAGLCGTFFTVGLWAVYLWSAFLGAGTGLFVPAVSSMMIDYLSDDERSKVAGLQTACVNLGGMLLSFFSGILATQRWCNAYLVFLAAAPVLMLSLKCIPAEPKQEKVQAAADQTKSKIPAAVWLAALQTFLFAILYFAFSTNVSLLISERALGGTSLSGTATSVFMLGGCLFGFIFNKVMRTCKGATPCVAFLLVAASYLLIYFTDSVGALMVGAFVGGGSLSLIFPYFLIAIAGKVDASVSVISSSLILSVGPNLGSFVSPMILTNISNAVFGPVVAARFLLAAIAAIVMAVLLFLLQLRKKG
;
A
#
# COMPACT_ATOMS: atom_id res chain seq x y z
N MET A 1 10.23 29.90 -23.33
CA MET A 1 9.49 28.71 -23.86
C MET A 1 8.86 27.99 -22.68
N LYS A 2 7.51 27.96 -22.57
CA LYS A 2 6.82 27.10 -21.57
C LYS A 2 7.10 25.65 -21.95
N GLN A 3 8.04 25.00 -21.28
CA GLN A 3 8.22 23.56 -21.43
C GLN A 3 6.89 22.86 -21.15
N SER A 4 6.47 21.98 -22.04
CA SER A 4 5.24 21.20 -21.86
C SER A 4 5.32 20.43 -20.53
N LYS A 5 4.37 20.62 -19.61
CA LYS A 5 4.29 19.88 -18.34
C LYS A 5 3.96 18.40 -18.56
N LYS A 6 3.56 17.99 -19.76
CA LYS A 6 3.15 16.63 -20.09
C LYS A 6 4.20 15.56 -19.77
N PRO A 7 5.50 15.72 -20.15
CA PRO A 7 6.51 14.70 -19.81
C PRO A 7 6.71 14.51 -18.31
N LEU A 8 6.64 15.61 -17.54
CA LEU A 8 6.74 15.57 -16.08
C LEU A 8 5.56 14.79 -15.48
N ILE A 9 4.32 15.10 -15.90
CA ILE A 9 3.11 14.43 -15.41
C ILE A 9 3.16 12.93 -15.74
N ILE A 10 3.53 12.57 -16.98
CA ILE A 10 3.66 11.17 -17.40
C ILE A 10 4.69 10.46 -16.53
N THR A 11 5.84 11.07 -16.28
CA THR A 11 6.89 10.47 -15.44
C THR A 11 6.40 10.27 -14.00
N MET A 12 5.72 11.26 -13.40
CA MET A 12 5.13 11.12 -12.06
C MET A 12 4.13 9.96 -11.98
N LEU A 13 3.29 9.79 -13.00
CA LEU A 13 2.32 8.70 -13.08
C LEU A 13 2.99 7.34 -13.25
N LEU A 14 4.02 7.24 -14.09
CA LEU A 14 4.80 6.01 -14.26
C LEU A 14 5.56 5.60 -13.01
N VAL A 15 6.14 6.55 -12.27
CA VAL A 15 6.76 6.31 -10.96
C VAL A 15 5.72 5.79 -9.97
N SER A 16 4.49 6.33 -9.99
CA SER A 16 3.42 5.93 -9.09
C SER A 16 2.92 4.49 -9.30
N LEU A 17 3.16 3.87 -10.47
CA LEU A 17 2.87 2.45 -10.70
C LEU A 17 3.61 1.52 -9.72
N PHE A 18 4.76 1.93 -9.21
CA PHE A 18 5.57 1.12 -8.29
C PHE A 18 5.21 1.33 -6.81
N GLN A 19 4.28 2.23 -6.49
CA GLN A 19 3.93 2.55 -5.11
C GLN A 19 3.36 1.36 -4.32
N MET A 20 2.63 0.46 -5.00
CA MET A 20 2.10 -0.78 -4.42
C MET A 20 3.04 -2.00 -4.65
N GLY A 21 4.36 -1.77 -4.72
CA GLY A 21 5.35 -2.83 -4.98
C GLY A 21 5.29 -4.02 -3.99
N MET A 22 4.84 -3.79 -2.75
CA MET A 22 4.63 -4.85 -1.77
C MET A 22 3.71 -5.96 -2.30
N VAL A 23 2.63 -5.58 -2.99
CA VAL A 23 1.62 -6.55 -3.47
C VAL A 23 2.18 -7.47 -4.55
N ALA A 24 3.25 -7.06 -5.24
CA ALA A 24 3.94 -7.90 -6.22
C ALA A 24 4.59 -9.15 -5.60
N LEU A 25 4.93 -9.12 -4.32
CA LEU A 25 5.49 -10.28 -3.62
C LEU A 25 4.42 -11.18 -2.99
N SER A 26 3.15 -10.75 -2.96
CA SER A 26 2.03 -11.52 -2.44
C SER A 26 1.91 -12.94 -3.05
N PRO A 27 2.06 -13.13 -4.37
CA PRO A 27 1.93 -14.44 -5.00
C PRO A 27 2.93 -15.48 -4.52
N VAL A 28 4.10 -15.07 -4.03
CA VAL A 28 5.22 -15.95 -3.72
C VAL A 28 5.41 -16.25 -2.23
N VAL A 29 4.55 -15.75 -1.35
CA VAL A 29 4.68 -15.96 0.10
C VAL A 29 4.68 -17.45 0.47
N ALA A 30 3.79 -18.26 -0.13
CA ALA A 30 3.77 -19.71 0.07
C ALA A 30 5.05 -20.38 -0.43
N SER A 31 5.57 -19.95 -1.57
CA SER A 31 6.82 -20.48 -2.14
C SER A 31 8.04 -20.12 -1.29
N ILE A 32 8.04 -18.96 -0.64
CA ILE A 32 9.10 -18.58 0.31
C ILE A 32 9.08 -19.51 1.52
N THR A 33 7.91 -19.86 2.07
CA THR A 33 7.83 -20.81 3.20
C THR A 33 8.32 -22.20 2.84
N THR A 34 8.06 -22.66 1.63
CA THR A 34 8.56 -23.96 1.16
C THR A 34 10.04 -23.94 0.79
N ALA A 35 10.55 -22.82 0.28
CA ALA A 35 11.96 -22.68 -0.09
C ALA A 35 12.90 -22.62 1.12
N PHE A 36 12.40 -22.18 2.29
CA PHE A 36 13.17 -22.05 3.52
C PHE A 36 12.54 -22.90 4.65
N PRO A 37 12.77 -24.24 4.66
CA PRO A 37 12.23 -25.13 5.68
C PRO A 37 12.68 -24.72 7.07
N GLY A 38 11.77 -24.79 8.05
CA GLY A 38 12.02 -24.31 9.42
C GLY A 38 11.70 -22.85 9.68
N THR A 39 11.38 -22.07 8.63
CA THR A 39 10.90 -20.70 8.77
C THR A 39 9.41 -20.68 9.12
N SER A 40 9.03 -19.94 10.15
CA SER A 40 7.60 -19.75 10.45
C SER A 40 6.91 -18.94 9.35
N GLN A 41 5.62 -19.21 9.12
CA GLN A 41 4.83 -18.47 8.14
C GLN A 41 4.83 -16.96 8.42
N THR A 42 4.80 -16.58 9.71
CA THR A 42 4.89 -15.16 10.12
C THR A 42 6.19 -14.51 9.62
N VAL A 43 7.33 -15.19 9.76
CA VAL A 43 8.62 -14.66 9.30
C VAL A 43 8.68 -14.53 7.79
N ALA A 44 8.13 -15.49 7.03
CA ALA A 44 8.03 -15.38 5.57
C ALA A 44 7.12 -14.22 5.12
N GLN A 45 6.00 -14.02 5.81
CA GLN A 45 5.10 -12.88 5.56
C GLN A 45 5.75 -11.55 5.92
N LEU A 46 6.51 -11.51 7.03
CA LEU A 46 7.26 -10.32 7.43
C LEU A 46 8.31 -9.94 6.39
N ALA A 47 8.95 -10.91 5.73
CA ALA A 47 9.91 -10.61 4.67
C ALA A 47 9.28 -9.79 3.52
N MET A 48 8.00 -10.02 3.21
CA MET A 48 7.24 -9.20 2.26
C MET A 48 6.87 -7.82 2.86
N THR A 49 6.35 -7.78 4.08
CA THR A 49 5.82 -6.54 4.68
C THR A 49 6.91 -5.64 5.28
N PHE A 50 8.15 -6.13 5.40
CA PHE A 50 9.31 -5.35 5.84
C PHE A 50 9.56 -4.10 4.98
N LEU A 51 9.21 -4.18 3.71
CA LEU A 51 9.17 -3.03 2.80
C LEU A 51 8.41 -1.84 3.41
N CYS A 52 7.25 -2.09 4.03
CA CYS A 52 6.41 -1.03 4.59
C CYS A 52 7.08 -0.31 5.77
N LEU A 53 7.80 -1.05 6.62
CA LEU A 53 8.57 -0.46 7.72
C LEU A 53 9.67 0.44 7.19
N VAL A 54 10.46 -0.04 6.23
CA VAL A 54 11.56 0.73 5.63
C VAL A 54 11.02 1.94 4.86
N LEU A 55 9.89 1.80 4.16
CA LEU A 55 9.20 2.90 3.50
C LEU A 55 8.91 4.04 4.48
N VAL A 56 8.34 3.72 5.65
CA VAL A 56 8.01 4.75 6.67
C VAL A 56 9.27 5.47 7.12
N VAL A 57 10.36 4.75 7.38
CA VAL A 57 11.63 5.35 7.79
C VAL A 57 12.14 6.33 6.72
N PHE A 58 12.21 5.90 5.46
CA PHE A 58 12.70 6.77 4.38
C PHE A 58 11.75 7.92 4.07
N ALA A 59 10.45 7.73 4.20
CA ALA A 59 9.46 8.79 4.04
C ALA A 59 9.59 9.88 5.11
N LEU A 60 9.92 9.53 6.36
CA LEU A 60 10.16 10.50 7.43
C LEU A 60 11.40 11.36 7.15
N PHE A 61 12.45 10.81 6.56
CA PHE A 61 13.66 11.52 6.18
C PHE A 61 13.59 12.19 4.81
N SER A 62 12.51 11.96 4.06
CA SER A 62 12.37 12.42 2.66
C SER A 62 12.51 13.94 2.51
N GLY A 63 12.01 14.73 3.47
CA GLY A 63 12.14 16.19 3.46
C GLY A 63 13.58 16.65 3.51
N ALA A 64 14.40 16.06 4.40
CA ALA A 64 15.82 16.36 4.50
C ALA A 64 16.59 15.95 3.24
N ILE A 65 16.27 14.78 2.69
CA ILE A 65 16.86 14.25 1.46
C ILE A 65 16.51 15.17 0.27
N ALA A 66 15.25 15.63 0.18
CA ALA A 66 14.79 16.53 -0.87
C ALA A 66 15.56 17.86 -0.86
N GLN A 67 15.84 18.42 0.34
CA GLN A 67 16.58 19.67 0.48
C GLN A 67 18.06 19.56 0.02
N HIS A 68 18.69 18.40 0.23
CA HIS A 68 20.10 18.19 -0.12
C HIS A 68 20.32 17.75 -1.56
N PHE A 69 19.46 16.85 -2.05
CA PHE A 69 19.64 16.16 -3.33
C PHE A 69 18.59 16.51 -4.38
N GLY A 70 17.48 17.13 -3.98
CA GLY A 70 16.36 17.45 -4.86
C GLY A 70 15.45 16.27 -5.21
N ARG A 71 14.24 16.57 -5.68
CA ARG A 71 13.19 15.58 -5.98
C ARG A 71 13.50 14.69 -7.17
N ARG A 72 14.25 15.22 -8.17
CA ARG A 72 14.76 14.43 -9.30
C ARG A 72 15.62 13.27 -8.83
N PHE A 73 16.55 13.54 -7.90
CA PHE A 73 17.39 12.50 -7.31
C PHE A 73 16.56 11.47 -6.55
N MET A 74 15.58 11.90 -5.75
CA MET A 74 14.73 11.00 -4.98
C MET A 74 13.96 10.02 -5.87
N CYS A 75 13.36 10.51 -6.97
CA CYS A 75 12.66 9.65 -7.93
C CYS A 75 13.63 8.70 -8.64
N ALA A 76 14.78 9.22 -9.09
CA ALA A 76 15.77 8.40 -9.78
C ALA A 76 16.39 7.34 -8.85
N ALA A 77 16.83 7.72 -7.66
CA ALA A 77 17.35 6.78 -6.67
C ALA A 77 16.32 5.74 -6.25
N GLY A 78 15.06 6.17 -6.06
CA GLY A 78 13.96 5.26 -5.74
C GLY A 78 13.72 4.22 -6.84
N MET A 79 13.69 4.64 -8.11
CA MET A 79 13.56 3.72 -9.26
C MET A 79 14.78 2.83 -9.42
N LEU A 80 15.99 3.35 -9.17
CA LEU A 80 17.22 2.56 -9.18
C LEU A 80 17.18 1.44 -8.12
N LEU A 81 16.77 1.77 -6.89
CA LEU A 81 16.65 0.79 -5.82
C LEU A 81 15.63 -0.30 -6.17
N CYS A 82 14.50 0.06 -6.79
CA CYS A 82 13.52 -0.92 -7.28
C CYS A 82 14.11 -1.81 -8.39
N ALA A 83 14.83 -1.23 -9.36
CA ALA A 83 15.45 -2.00 -10.45
C ALA A 83 16.55 -2.93 -9.94
N VAL A 84 17.38 -2.47 -8.99
CA VAL A 84 18.41 -3.28 -8.33
C VAL A 84 17.77 -4.43 -7.54
N ALA A 85 16.70 -4.16 -6.77
CA ALA A 85 15.96 -5.21 -6.08
C ALA A 85 15.37 -6.22 -7.07
N GLY A 86 14.90 -5.76 -8.24
CA GLY A 86 14.41 -6.61 -9.32
C GLY A 86 15.48 -7.56 -9.85
N LEU A 87 16.65 -7.01 -10.21
CA LEU A 87 17.77 -7.79 -10.74
C LEU A 87 18.36 -8.72 -9.69
N CYS A 88 18.77 -8.15 -8.56
CA CYS A 88 19.47 -8.90 -7.52
C CYS A 88 18.54 -9.87 -6.80
N GLY A 89 17.25 -9.51 -6.59
CA GLY A 89 16.25 -10.40 -6.02
C GLY A 89 16.02 -11.67 -6.85
N THR A 90 16.15 -11.58 -8.16
CA THR A 90 16.03 -12.74 -9.05
C THR A 90 17.25 -13.68 -9.00
N PHE A 91 18.45 -13.12 -8.98
CA PHE A 91 19.69 -13.91 -9.16
C PHE A 91 20.46 -14.19 -7.87
N PHE A 92 20.35 -13.31 -6.86
CA PHE A 92 21.17 -13.35 -5.66
C PHE A 92 20.37 -13.58 -4.37
N THR A 93 19.26 -14.32 -4.43
CA THR A 93 18.48 -14.68 -3.25
C THR A 93 18.92 -16.04 -2.70
N VAL A 94 20.03 -16.03 -1.94
CA VAL A 94 20.67 -17.24 -1.39
C VAL A 94 20.04 -17.70 -0.05
N GLY A 95 19.34 -16.79 0.64
CA GLY A 95 18.71 -17.08 1.93
C GLY A 95 17.59 -16.10 2.27
N LEU A 96 16.86 -16.39 3.34
CA LEU A 96 15.73 -15.55 3.75
C LEU A 96 16.16 -14.09 4.06
N TRP A 97 17.36 -13.88 4.60
CA TRP A 97 17.91 -12.55 4.83
C TRP A 97 18.01 -11.72 3.55
N ALA A 98 18.26 -12.37 2.40
CA ALA A 98 18.30 -11.68 1.11
C ALA A 98 16.91 -11.20 0.70
N VAL A 99 15.84 -11.96 1.00
CA VAL A 99 14.45 -11.51 0.77
C VAL A 99 14.16 -10.24 1.57
N TYR A 100 14.57 -10.17 2.84
CA TYR A 100 14.45 -8.96 3.65
C TYR A 100 15.26 -7.80 3.07
N LEU A 101 16.48 -8.06 2.60
CA LEU A 101 17.34 -7.05 1.99
C LEU A 101 16.69 -6.44 0.74
N TRP A 102 16.17 -7.26 -0.16
CA TRP A 102 15.51 -6.78 -1.37
C TRP A 102 14.18 -6.07 -1.07
N SER A 103 13.46 -6.54 -0.07
CA SER A 103 12.27 -5.82 0.45
C SER A 103 12.66 -4.47 1.05
N ALA A 104 13.80 -4.36 1.74
CA ALA A 104 14.30 -3.08 2.23
C ALA A 104 14.66 -2.11 1.09
N PHE A 105 15.28 -2.60 0.00
CA PHE A 105 15.55 -1.78 -1.18
C PHE A 105 14.26 -1.25 -1.81
N LEU A 106 13.25 -2.11 -1.97
CA LEU A 106 11.93 -1.69 -2.47
C LEU A 106 11.27 -0.66 -1.54
N GLY A 107 11.36 -0.87 -0.23
CA GLY A 107 10.83 0.05 0.78
C GLY A 107 11.54 1.41 0.77
N ALA A 108 12.87 1.41 0.74
CA ALA A 108 13.67 2.62 0.63
C ALA A 108 13.35 3.38 -0.66
N GLY A 109 13.27 2.67 -1.78
CA GLY A 109 12.89 3.24 -3.07
C GLY A 109 11.52 3.92 -3.01
N THR A 110 10.51 3.20 -2.52
CA THR A 110 9.13 3.72 -2.40
C THR A 110 9.07 4.90 -1.43
N GLY A 111 9.76 4.82 -0.29
CA GLY A 111 9.84 5.89 0.71
C GLY A 111 10.50 7.17 0.19
N LEU A 112 11.35 7.08 -0.82
CA LEU A 112 11.95 8.23 -1.49
C LEU A 112 11.01 8.85 -2.52
N PHE A 113 10.48 8.06 -3.46
CA PHE A 113 9.76 8.64 -4.60
C PHE A 113 8.31 9.06 -4.27
N VAL A 114 7.62 8.41 -3.32
CA VAL A 114 6.21 8.74 -3.01
C VAL A 114 6.07 10.18 -2.50
N PRO A 115 6.83 10.63 -1.49
CA PRO A 115 6.77 12.04 -1.05
C PRO A 115 7.27 13.01 -2.14
N ALA A 116 8.26 12.62 -2.94
CA ALA A 116 8.78 13.45 -4.02
C ALA A 116 7.71 13.71 -5.09
N VAL A 117 6.97 12.68 -5.52
CA VAL A 117 5.87 12.84 -6.49
C VAL A 117 4.77 13.73 -5.91
N SER A 118 4.39 13.52 -4.65
CA SER A 118 3.35 14.33 -3.99
C SER A 118 3.74 15.81 -3.89
N SER A 119 4.99 16.11 -3.53
CA SER A 119 5.47 17.48 -3.46
C SER A 119 5.58 18.14 -4.84
N MET A 120 6.01 17.38 -5.87
CA MET A 120 6.03 17.89 -7.25
C MET A 120 4.63 18.25 -7.76
N MET A 121 3.61 17.49 -7.39
CA MET A 121 2.23 17.84 -7.76
C MET A 121 1.77 19.16 -7.14
N ILE A 122 2.24 19.46 -5.93
CA ILE A 122 1.91 20.72 -5.25
C ILE A 122 2.60 21.90 -5.96
N ASP A 123 3.87 21.77 -6.32
CA ASP A 123 4.69 22.89 -6.76
C ASP A 123 4.60 23.18 -8.27
N TYR A 124 4.37 22.15 -9.09
CA TYR A 124 4.38 22.29 -10.55
C TYR A 124 2.97 22.36 -11.19
N LEU A 125 1.92 21.98 -10.45
CA LEU A 125 0.55 21.92 -10.97
C LEU A 125 -0.34 22.99 -10.35
N SER A 126 -1.23 23.58 -11.15
CA SER A 126 -2.34 24.41 -10.65
C SER A 126 -3.34 23.54 -9.88
N ASP A 127 -4.21 24.15 -9.08
CA ASP A 127 -5.18 23.41 -8.26
C ASP A 127 -6.10 22.53 -9.10
N ASP A 128 -6.54 22.99 -10.27
CA ASP A 128 -7.35 22.19 -11.21
C ASP A 128 -6.56 21.03 -11.82
N GLU A 129 -5.31 21.28 -12.24
CA GLU A 129 -4.43 20.23 -12.76
C GLU A 129 -4.12 19.20 -11.68
N ARG A 130 -3.83 19.66 -10.44
CA ARG A 130 -3.51 18.81 -9.28
C ARG A 130 -4.63 17.84 -8.97
N SER A 131 -5.88 18.31 -8.92
CA SER A 131 -7.04 17.47 -8.67
C SER A 131 -7.19 16.35 -9.71
N LYS A 132 -7.02 16.68 -11.00
CA LYS A 132 -7.10 15.71 -12.11
C LYS A 132 -5.94 14.70 -12.05
N VAL A 133 -4.71 15.18 -11.84
CA VAL A 133 -3.51 14.33 -11.80
C VAL A 133 -3.51 13.44 -10.56
N ALA A 134 -4.00 13.91 -9.41
CA ALA A 134 -4.14 13.10 -8.19
C ALA A 134 -5.11 11.93 -8.38
N GLY A 135 -6.25 12.17 -9.06
CA GLY A 135 -7.17 11.08 -9.43
C GLY A 135 -6.52 10.06 -10.36
N LEU A 136 -5.79 10.54 -11.38
CA LEU A 136 -5.07 9.69 -12.32
C LEU A 136 -3.91 8.93 -11.63
N GLN A 137 -3.22 9.57 -10.69
CA GLN A 137 -2.19 8.93 -9.87
C GLN A 137 -2.76 7.76 -9.07
N THR A 138 -3.92 7.95 -8.41
CA THR A 138 -4.57 6.87 -7.66
C THR A 138 -4.92 5.69 -8.57
N ALA A 139 -5.42 5.96 -9.78
CA ALA A 139 -5.66 4.92 -10.77
C ALA A 139 -4.37 4.20 -11.19
N CYS A 140 -3.28 4.95 -11.43
CA CYS A 140 -1.97 4.38 -11.76
C CYS A 140 -1.40 3.53 -10.61
N VAL A 141 -1.56 3.94 -9.35
CA VAL A 141 -1.12 3.15 -8.18
C VAL A 141 -1.82 1.80 -8.14
N ASN A 142 -3.14 1.76 -8.29
CA ASN A 142 -3.90 0.51 -8.31
C ASN A 142 -3.58 -0.33 -9.56
N LEU A 143 -3.49 0.30 -10.73
CA LEU A 143 -3.10 -0.39 -11.97
C LEU A 143 -1.69 -0.98 -11.86
N GLY A 144 -0.76 -0.25 -11.25
CA GLY A 144 0.59 -0.73 -10.99
C GLY A 144 0.59 -1.95 -10.09
N GLY A 145 -0.12 -1.90 -8.96
CA GLY A 145 -0.29 -3.05 -8.07
C GLY A 145 -0.90 -4.26 -8.78
N MET A 146 -1.93 -4.03 -9.62
CA MET A 146 -2.56 -5.07 -10.43
C MET A 146 -1.57 -5.70 -11.41
N LEU A 147 -0.88 -4.91 -12.22
CA LEU A 147 0.06 -5.42 -13.22
C LEU A 147 1.26 -6.11 -12.56
N LEU A 148 1.86 -5.49 -11.55
CA LEU A 148 3.01 -6.04 -10.85
C LEU A 148 2.68 -7.40 -10.20
N SER A 149 1.52 -7.54 -9.54
CA SER A 149 1.14 -8.81 -8.92
C SER A 149 0.76 -9.89 -9.94
N PHE A 150 0.09 -9.52 -11.03
CA PHE A 150 -0.28 -10.44 -12.11
C PHE A 150 0.96 -11.04 -12.77
N PHE A 151 1.85 -10.17 -13.26
CA PHE A 151 3.07 -10.65 -13.92
C PHE A 151 4.04 -11.33 -12.96
N SER A 152 4.13 -10.87 -11.72
CA SER A 152 4.89 -11.55 -10.67
C SER A 152 4.41 -12.99 -10.47
N GLY A 153 3.10 -13.19 -10.35
CA GLY A 153 2.52 -14.53 -10.21
C GLY A 153 2.82 -15.45 -11.38
N ILE A 154 2.78 -14.95 -12.62
CA ILE A 154 3.13 -15.71 -13.83
C ILE A 154 4.63 -16.03 -13.86
N LEU A 155 5.50 -15.05 -13.66
CA LEU A 155 6.95 -15.24 -13.71
C LEU A 155 7.45 -16.17 -12.60
N ALA A 156 6.78 -16.18 -11.46
CA ALA A 156 7.10 -17.05 -10.33
C ALA A 156 6.75 -18.51 -10.54
N THR A 157 6.02 -18.89 -11.59
CA THR A 157 5.65 -20.30 -11.86
C THR A 157 6.86 -21.19 -12.11
N GLN A 158 7.93 -20.66 -12.68
CA GLN A 158 9.18 -21.40 -12.93
C GLN A 158 10.07 -21.43 -11.71
N ARG A 159 10.35 -20.24 -11.15
CA ARG A 159 11.13 -20.02 -9.92
C ARG A 159 10.51 -18.85 -9.17
N TRP A 160 10.23 -19.01 -7.90
CA TRP A 160 9.60 -17.97 -7.09
C TRP A 160 10.40 -16.64 -7.08
N CYS A 161 11.74 -16.71 -7.17
CA CYS A 161 12.59 -15.51 -7.28
C CYS A 161 12.31 -14.69 -8.56
N ASN A 162 11.76 -15.30 -9.61
CA ASN A 162 11.42 -14.57 -10.85
C ASN A 162 10.31 -13.54 -10.62
N ALA A 163 9.60 -13.60 -9.49
CA ALA A 163 8.67 -12.57 -9.05
C ALA A 163 9.31 -11.17 -9.01
N TYR A 164 10.59 -11.10 -8.67
CA TYR A 164 11.33 -9.83 -8.62
C TYR A 164 11.57 -9.19 -10.00
N LEU A 165 11.53 -9.96 -11.09
CA LEU A 165 11.74 -9.43 -12.46
C LEU A 165 10.79 -8.31 -12.84
N VAL A 166 9.57 -8.26 -12.25
CA VAL A 166 8.60 -7.19 -12.52
C VAL A 166 9.16 -5.81 -12.16
N PHE A 167 10.07 -5.73 -11.20
CA PHE A 167 10.69 -4.47 -10.79
C PHE A 167 11.75 -3.96 -11.76
N LEU A 168 12.22 -4.77 -12.72
CA LEU A 168 13.09 -4.30 -13.81
C LEU A 168 12.38 -3.26 -14.69
N ALA A 169 11.04 -3.27 -14.73
CA ALA A 169 10.26 -2.21 -15.37
C ALA A 169 10.51 -0.82 -14.76
N ALA A 170 11.15 -0.72 -13.59
CA ALA A 170 11.60 0.55 -13.03
C ALA A 170 12.79 1.16 -13.79
N ALA A 171 13.59 0.37 -14.53
CA ALA A 171 14.77 0.87 -15.25
C ALA A 171 14.44 1.91 -16.34
N PRO A 172 13.46 1.69 -17.25
CA PRO A 172 13.06 2.74 -18.19
C PRO A 172 12.43 3.96 -17.47
N VAL A 173 11.75 3.77 -16.35
CA VAL A 173 11.16 4.88 -15.57
C VAL A 173 12.25 5.69 -14.86
N LEU A 174 13.35 5.04 -14.43
CA LEU A 174 14.56 5.71 -13.95
C LEU A 174 15.10 6.68 -15.00
N MET A 175 15.27 6.22 -16.25
CA MET A 175 15.77 7.06 -17.35
C MET A 175 14.83 8.24 -17.64
N LEU A 176 13.52 8.02 -17.59
CA LEU A 176 12.54 9.11 -17.72
C LEU A 176 12.62 10.09 -16.55
N SER A 177 12.80 9.62 -15.33
CA SER A 177 12.95 10.46 -14.14
C SER A 177 14.18 11.39 -14.26
N LEU A 178 15.29 10.87 -14.79
CA LEU A 178 16.49 11.66 -15.02
C LEU A 178 16.34 12.69 -16.16
N LYS A 179 15.51 12.43 -17.18
CA LYS A 179 15.33 13.30 -18.34
C LYS A 179 14.20 14.33 -18.16
N CYS A 180 13.08 13.92 -17.56
CA CYS A 180 11.84 14.70 -17.58
C CYS A 180 11.58 15.47 -16.27
N ILE A 181 12.17 15.05 -15.15
CA ILE A 181 12.05 15.80 -13.90
C ILE A 181 13.10 16.92 -13.90
N PRO A 182 12.71 18.20 -13.70
CA PRO A 182 13.64 19.30 -13.66
C PRO A 182 14.68 19.13 -12.56
N ALA A 183 15.93 19.49 -12.85
CA ALA A 183 16.95 19.62 -11.83
C ALA A 183 16.65 20.89 -11.01
N GLU A 184 16.36 20.73 -9.73
CA GLU A 184 16.13 21.84 -8.84
C GLU A 184 17.47 22.42 -8.38
N PRO A 185 17.65 23.77 -8.41
CA PRO A 185 18.76 24.37 -7.71
C PRO A 185 18.65 24.03 -6.23
N LYS A 186 19.79 23.81 -5.55
CA LYS A 186 19.82 23.60 -4.10
C LYS A 186 19.03 24.73 -3.44
N GLN A 187 17.89 24.40 -2.86
CA GLN A 187 17.10 25.40 -2.13
C GLN A 187 17.91 25.84 -0.92
N GLU A 188 18.19 27.14 -0.84
CA GLU A 188 18.63 27.76 0.39
C GLU A 188 17.60 27.42 1.48
N LYS A 189 18.10 27.03 2.65
CA LYS A 189 17.35 26.54 3.80
C LYS A 189 16.00 27.26 3.96
N VAL A 190 14.94 26.64 3.53
CA VAL A 190 13.60 27.08 3.92
C VAL A 190 13.43 26.68 5.37
N GLN A 191 13.56 27.63 6.26
CA GLN A 191 13.33 27.53 7.72
C GLN A 191 11.91 27.12 8.11
N ALA A 192 11.05 26.88 7.13
CA ALA A 192 9.65 26.51 7.33
C ALA A 192 9.41 25.16 8.06
N ALA A 193 10.40 24.28 8.15
CA ALA A 193 10.23 23.01 8.85
C ALA A 193 10.40 23.12 10.38
N ALA A 194 11.15 24.12 10.86
CA ALA A 194 11.43 24.27 12.28
C ALA A 194 10.30 24.98 13.06
N ASP A 195 9.51 25.82 12.39
CA ASP A 195 8.38 26.52 13.02
C ASP A 195 7.06 25.73 13.04
N GLN A 196 6.98 24.63 12.24
CA GLN A 196 5.77 23.79 12.19
C GLN A 196 5.56 22.91 13.43
N THR A 197 6.55 22.83 14.33
CA THR A 197 6.48 21.95 15.51
C THR A 197 5.72 22.56 16.69
N LYS A 198 5.23 23.79 16.63
CA LYS A 198 4.53 24.44 17.75
C LYS A 198 3.03 24.21 17.81
N SER A 199 2.37 23.78 16.73
CA SER A 199 0.95 23.46 16.75
C SER A 199 0.74 22.01 17.17
N LYS A 200 -0.08 21.79 18.21
CA LYS A 200 -0.45 20.44 18.66
C LYS A 200 -1.31 19.74 17.61
N ILE A 201 -0.93 18.51 17.25
CA ILE A 201 -1.73 17.69 16.36
C ILE A 201 -3.06 17.36 17.07
N PRO A 202 -4.23 17.68 16.47
CA PRO A 202 -5.52 17.41 17.09
C PRO A 202 -5.74 15.93 17.39
N ALA A 203 -6.43 15.61 18.49
CA ALA A 203 -6.74 14.23 18.85
C ALA A 203 -7.53 13.48 17.75
N ALA A 204 -8.31 14.21 16.94
CA ALA A 204 -9.03 13.65 15.80
C ALA A 204 -8.10 13.05 14.74
N VAL A 205 -6.89 13.60 14.56
CA VAL A 205 -5.87 13.07 13.63
C VAL A 205 -5.31 11.75 14.14
N TRP A 206 -4.98 11.68 15.43
CA TRP A 206 -4.50 10.45 16.06
C TRP A 206 -5.55 9.33 16.00
N LEU A 207 -6.81 9.68 16.24
CA LEU A 207 -7.90 8.71 16.11
C LEU A 207 -8.07 8.21 14.68
N ALA A 208 -7.98 9.09 13.69
CA ALA A 208 -8.03 8.72 12.29
C ALA A 208 -6.81 7.86 11.87
N ALA A 209 -5.60 8.22 12.33
CA ALA A 209 -4.39 7.44 12.09
C ALA A 209 -4.49 6.04 12.72
N LEU A 210 -5.04 5.93 13.93
CA LEU A 210 -5.32 4.63 14.56
C LEU A 210 -6.34 3.82 13.76
N GLN A 211 -7.40 4.44 13.25
CA GLN A 211 -8.40 3.74 12.44
C GLN A 211 -7.84 3.26 11.12
N THR A 212 -6.99 4.04 10.44
CA THR A 212 -6.32 3.61 9.20
C THR A 212 -5.24 2.56 9.46
N PHE A 213 -4.56 2.60 10.61
CA PHE A 213 -3.64 1.56 11.07
C PHE A 213 -4.37 0.22 11.29
N LEU A 214 -5.46 0.22 12.05
CA LEU A 214 -6.28 -0.98 12.32
C LEU A 214 -6.91 -1.52 11.03
N PHE A 215 -7.39 -0.63 10.16
CA PHE A 215 -7.90 -1.02 8.86
C PHE A 215 -6.82 -1.71 8.02
N ALA A 216 -5.60 -1.17 7.98
CA ALA A 216 -4.52 -1.73 7.20
C ALA A 216 -4.09 -3.11 7.70
N ILE A 217 -4.10 -3.37 9.03
CA ILE A 217 -3.87 -4.71 9.58
C ILE A 217 -4.83 -5.72 8.94
N LEU A 218 -6.11 -5.38 8.85
CA LEU A 218 -7.14 -6.27 8.32
C LEU A 218 -7.09 -6.33 6.78
N TYR A 219 -6.93 -5.20 6.11
CA TYR A 219 -6.90 -5.11 4.66
C TYR A 219 -5.74 -5.90 4.04
N PHE A 220 -4.52 -5.74 4.58
CA PHE A 220 -3.35 -6.42 4.06
C PHE A 220 -3.25 -7.90 4.47
N ALA A 221 -4.14 -8.37 5.34
CA ALA A 221 -4.30 -9.80 5.61
C ALA A 221 -4.56 -10.60 4.33
N PHE A 222 -5.29 -10.04 3.36
CA PHE A 222 -5.49 -10.69 2.05
C PHE A 222 -4.14 -10.93 1.35
N SER A 223 -3.38 -9.88 1.10
CA SER A 223 -2.12 -9.97 0.35
C SER A 223 -1.07 -10.84 1.02
N THR A 224 -1.06 -10.91 2.35
CA THR A 224 -0.09 -11.72 3.10
C THR A 224 -0.49 -13.19 3.23
N ASN A 225 -1.77 -13.53 3.05
CA ASN A 225 -2.27 -14.89 3.28
C ASN A 225 -2.86 -15.57 2.03
N VAL A 226 -3.19 -14.84 0.96
CA VAL A 226 -3.86 -15.42 -0.23
C VAL A 226 -3.05 -16.54 -0.88
N SER A 227 -1.74 -16.38 -1.01
CA SER A 227 -0.86 -17.41 -1.57
C SER A 227 -0.81 -18.66 -0.69
N LEU A 228 -0.75 -18.45 0.64
CA LEU A 228 -0.79 -19.56 1.62
C LEU A 228 -2.13 -20.29 1.59
N LEU A 229 -3.24 -19.56 1.49
CA LEU A 229 -4.59 -20.15 1.40
C LEU A 229 -4.77 -20.97 0.13
N ILE A 230 -4.33 -20.46 -1.02
CA ILE A 230 -4.38 -21.15 -2.30
C ILE A 230 -3.57 -22.45 -2.24
N SER A 231 -2.40 -22.41 -1.60
CA SER A 231 -1.55 -23.59 -1.37
C SER A 231 -2.21 -24.58 -0.39
N GLU A 232 -2.76 -24.10 0.74
CA GLU A 232 -3.43 -24.93 1.75
C GLU A 232 -4.62 -25.69 1.18
N ARG A 233 -5.43 -25.02 0.34
CA ARG A 233 -6.63 -25.59 -0.28
C ARG A 233 -6.35 -26.27 -1.61
N ALA A 234 -5.09 -26.36 -2.04
CA ALA A 234 -4.68 -26.93 -3.33
C ALA A 234 -5.46 -26.37 -4.55
N LEU A 235 -5.86 -25.10 -4.50
CA LEU A 235 -6.64 -24.44 -5.55
C LEU A 235 -5.80 -24.08 -6.78
N GLY A 236 -4.47 -23.94 -6.62
CA GLY A 236 -3.56 -23.59 -7.69
C GLY A 236 -2.20 -23.12 -7.20
N GLY A 237 -1.43 -22.49 -8.08
CA GLY A 237 -0.08 -22.01 -7.81
C GLY A 237 0.04 -20.47 -7.72
N THR A 238 1.27 -20.00 -7.93
CA THR A 238 1.62 -18.57 -7.86
C THR A 238 0.87 -17.71 -8.87
N SER A 239 0.56 -18.26 -10.07
CA SER A 239 -0.23 -17.56 -11.09
C SER A 239 -1.64 -17.24 -10.60
N LEU A 240 -2.33 -18.19 -9.94
CA LEU A 240 -3.64 -17.93 -9.35
C LEU A 240 -3.57 -16.91 -8.22
N SER A 241 -2.53 -16.98 -7.39
CA SER A 241 -2.30 -16.00 -6.33
C SER A 241 -2.07 -14.59 -6.88
N GLY A 242 -1.32 -14.48 -7.96
CA GLY A 242 -1.10 -13.20 -8.68
C GLY A 242 -2.39 -12.66 -9.28
N THR A 243 -3.20 -13.53 -9.89
CA THR A 243 -4.51 -13.17 -10.45
C THR A 243 -5.47 -12.70 -9.33
N ALA A 244 -5.57 -13.43 -8.22
CA ALA A 244 -6.41 -13.05 -7.08
C ALA A 244 -6.00 -11.69 -6.48
N THR A 245 -4.70 -11.45 -6.34
CA THR A 245 -4.17 -10.16 -5.87
C THR A 245 -4.45 -9.04 -6.88
N SER A 246 -4.38 -9.34 -8.18
CA SER A 246 -4.72 -8.38 -9.23
C SER A 246 -6.20 -8.01 -9.23
N VAL A 247 -7.08 -8.98 -9.04
CA VAL A 247 -8.52 -8.77 -8.89
C VAL A 247 -8.83 -7.93 -7.64
N PHE A 248 -8.08 -8.16 -6.55
CA PHE A 248 -8.18 -7.35 -5.35
C PHE A 248 -7.81 -5.88 -5.63
N MET A 249 -6.73 -5.61 -6.35
CA MET A 249 -6.35 -4.24 -6.77
C MET A 249 -7.37 -3.62 -7.74
N LEU A 250 -7.94 -4.43 -8.65
CA LEU A 250 -8.99 -3.99 -9.57
C LEU A 250 -10.25 -3.55 -8.81
N GLY A 251 -10.65 -4.29 -7.76
CA GLY A 251 -11.72 -3.90 -6.85
C GLY A 251 -11.48 -2.51 -6.28
N GLY A 252 -10.26 -2.23 -5.79
CA GLY A 252 -9.86 -0.90 -5.32
C GLY A 252 -10.02 0.17 -6.38
N CYS A 253 -9.62 -0.10 -7.61
CA CYS A 253 -9.76 0.85 -8.71
C CYS A 253 -11.24 1.18 -9.00
N LEU A 254 -12.09 0.16 -9.15
CA LEU A 254 -13.48 0.34 -9.56
C LEU A 254 -14.36 0.94 -8.45
N PHE A 255 -14.15 0.56 -7.20
CA PHE A 255 -14.90 1.14 -6.06
C PHE A 255 -14.57 2.62 -5.85
N GLY A 256 -13.42 3.10 -6.30
CA GLY A 256 -13.09 4.52 -6.32
C GLY A 256 -14.12 5.37 -7.08
N PHE A 257 -14.70 4.86 -8.16
CA PHE A 257 -15.74 5.56 -8.93
C PHE A 257 -17.06 5.71 -8.17
N ILE A 258 -17.37 4.78 -7.28
CA ILE A 258 -18.60 4.82 -6.49
C ILE A 258 -18.43 5.52 -5.14
N PHE A 259 -17.20 5.90 -4.76
CA PHE A 259 -16.90 6.54 -3.47
C PHE A 259 -17.82 7.72 -3.17
N ASN A 260 -17.99 8.64 -4.13
CA ASN A 260 -18.84 9.83 -3.95
C ASN A 260 -20.29 9.47 -3.65
N LYS A 261 -20.83 8.42 -4.28
CA LYS A 261 -22.20 7.93 -4.02
C LYS A 261 -22.30 7.36 -2.61
N VAL A 262 -21.35 6.52 -2.20
CA VAL A 262 -21.29 5.94 -0.86
C VAL A 262 -21.14 7.05 0.20
N MET A 263 -20.25 8.00 -0.02
CA MET A 263 -20.02 9.12 0.90
C MET A 263 -21.25 10.00 1.08
N ARG A 264 -22.02 10.25 0.03
CA ARG A 264 -23.27 11.04 0.11
C ARG A 264 -24.37 10.29 0.87
N THR A 265 -24.47 8.97 0.69
CA THR A 265 -25.51 8.14 1.32
C THR A 265 -25.15 7.81 2.77
N CYS A 266 -23.94 7.31 3.01
CA CYS A 266 -23.52 6.82 4.33
C CYS A 266 -22.88 7.92 5.20
N LYS A 267 -22.44 9.05 4.61
CA LYS A 267 -21.82 10.18 5.33
C LYS A 267 -20.73 9.69 6.30
N GLY A 268 -20.89 9.96 7.59
CA GLY A 268 -19.95 9.54 8.62
C GLY A 268 -19.83 8.01 8.82
N ALA A 269 -20.78 7.20 8.33
CA ALA A 269 -20.72 5.73 8.39
C ALA A 269 -19.89 5.10 7.25
N THR A 270 -19.31 5.88 6.34
CA THR A 270 -18.46 5.37 5.25
C THR A 270 -17.35 4.43 5.74
N PRO A 271 -16.61 4.70 6.84
CA PRO A 271 -15.63 3.76 7.37
C PRO A 271 -16.24 2.42 7.81
N CYS A 272 -17.46 2.45 8.39
CA CYS A 272 -18.17 1.22 8.76
C CYS A 272 -18.41 0.34 7.51
N VAL A 273 -18.83 0.96 6.41
CA VAL A 273 -19.01 0.25 5.13
C VAL A 273 -17.70 -0.38 4.63
N ALA A 274 -16.58 0.33 4.75
CA ALA A 274 -15.28 -0.20 4.35
C ALA A 274 -14.90 -1.45 5.17
N PHE A 275 -15.07 -1.42 6.49
CA PHE A 275 -14.83 -2.58 7.35
C PHE A 275 -15.80 -3.74 7.06
N LEU A 276 -17.07 -3.45 6.77
CA LEU A 276 -18.07 -4.47 6.41
C LEU A 276 -17.74 -5.13 5.05
N LEU A 277 -17.19 -4.38 4.09
CA LEU A 277 -16.71 -4.97 2.82
C LEU A 277 -15.54 -5.94 3.06
N VAL A 278 -14.60 -5.59 3.95
CA VAL A 278 -13.51 -6.50 4.35
C VAL A 278 -14.10 -7.76 5.00
N ALA A 279 -15.05 -7.58 5.93
CA ALA A 279 -15.69 -8.70 6.62
C ALA A 279 -16.44 -9.62 5.66
N ALA A 280 -17.27 -9.07 4.78
CA ALA A 280 -18.02 -9.85 3.78
C ALA A 280 -17.10 -10.61 2.83
N SER A 281 -16.02 -9.95 2.35
CA SER A 281 -14.98 -10.56 1.54
C SER A 281 -14.37 -11.79 2.24
N TYR A 282 -13.95 -11.62 3.47
CA TYR A 282 -13.22 -12.67 4.19
C TYR A 282 -14.12 -13.80 4.68
N LEU A 283 -15.38 -13.52 5.03
CA LEU A 283 -16.37 -14.57 5.29
C LEU A 283 -16.64 -15.41 4.03
N LEU A 284 -16.82 -14.74 2.89
CA LEU A 284 -16.99 -15.45 1.61
C LEU A 284 -15.79 -16.36 1.32
N ILE A 285 -14.57 -15.86 1.49
CA ILE A 285 -13.33 -16.63 1.28
C ILE A 285 -13.21 -17.77 2.29
N TYR A 286 -13.61 -17.56 3.54
CA TYR A 286 -13.54 -18.58 4.58
C TYR A 286 -14.49 -19.73 4.34
N PHE A 287 -15.77 -19.45 4.02
CA PHE A 287 -16.82 -20.45 3.89
C PHE A 287 -16.85 -21.19 2.55
N THR A 288 -16.00 -20.81 1.59
CA THR A 288 -16.04 -21.40 0.25
C THR A 288 -14.66 -21.83 -0.22
N ASP A 289 -14.57 -23.02 -0.80
CA ASP A 289 -13.34 -23.62 -1.34
C ASP A 289 -13.29 -23.50 -2.88
N SER A 290 -13.86 -22.44 -3.45
CA SER A 290 -13.89 -22.24 -4.90
C SER A 290 -13.06 -21.05 -5.35
N VAL A 291 -12.41 -21.18 -6.50
CA VAL A 291 -11.66 -20.10 -7.15
C VAL A 291 -12.57 -18.91 -7.46
N GLY A 292 -13.81 -19.17 -7.90
CA GLY A 292 -14.78 -18.11 -8.20
C GLY A 292 -15.12 -17.25 -6.98
N ALA A 293 -15.39 -17.89 -5.83
CA ALA A 293 -15.67 -17.18 -4.59
C ALA A 293 -14.44 -16.42 -4.06
N LEU A 294 -13.24 -17.00 -4.21
CA LEU A 294 -11.99 -16.28 -3.91
C LEU A 294 -11.86 -15.00 -4.74
N MET A 295 -12.15 -15.03 -6.04
CA MET A 295 -12.08 -13.87 -6.93
C MET A 295 -13.14 -12.81 -6.58
N VAL A 296 -14.38 -13.24 -6.29
CA VAL A 296 -15.44 -12.30 -5.84
C VAL A 296 -15.07 -11.67 -4.49
N GLY A 297 -14.61 -12.49 -3.54
CA GLY A 297 -14.12 -12.00 -2.25
C GLY A 297 -12.96 -11.01 -2.42
N ALA A 298 -11.97 -11.34 -3.25
CA ALA A 298 -10.86 -10.46 -3.57
C ALA A 298 -11.35 -9.11 -4.12
N PHE A 299 -12.25 -9.12 -5.09
CA PHE A 299 -12.81 -7.91 -5.70
C PHE A 299 -13.52 -7.02 -4.68
N VAL A 300 -14.38 -7.61 -3.85
CA VAL A 300 -15.14 -6.89 -2.80
C VAL A 300 -14.20 -6.32 -1.74
N GLY A 301 -13.26 -7.14 -1.25
CA GLY A 301 -12.30 -6.73 -0.22
C GLY A 301 -11.39 -5.60 -0.69
N GLY A 302 -10.90 -5.69 -1.94
CA GLY A 302 -10.07 -4.66 -2.54
C GLY A 302 -10.75 -3.29 -2.61
N GLY A 303 -12.07 -3.27 -2.86
CA GLY A 303 -12.87 -2.05 -2.93
C GLY A 303 -12.91 -1.23 -1.64
N SER A 304 -12.70 -1.85 -0.49
CA SER A 304 -12.78 -1.19 0.81
C SER A 304 -11.74 -0.08 1.01
N LEU A 305 -10.54 -0.23 0.44
CA LEU A 305 -9.45 0.76 0.52
C LEU A 305 -9.87 2.11 -0.05
N SER A 306 -10.58 2.09 -1.18
CA SER A 306 -11.00 3.29 -1.90
C SER A 306 -12.13 4.05 -1.22
N LEU A 307 -12.72 3.48 -0.18
CA LEU A 307 -13.71 4.17 0.66
C LEU A 307 -13.08 4.83 1.88
N ILE A 308 -12.10 4.19 2.51
CA ILE A 308 -11.59 4.63 3.81
C ILE A 308 -10.63 5.80 3.73
N PHE A 309 -9.67 5.78 2.80
CA PHE A 309 -8.65 6.82 2.72
C PHE A 309 -9.20 8.18 2.26
N PRO A 310 -9.99 8.25 1.18
CA PRO A 310 -10.59 9.52 0.79
C PRO A 310 -11.54 10.08 1.86
N TYR A 311 -12.24 9.22 2.59
CA TYR A 311 -13.09 9.64 3.70
C TYR A 311 -12.30 10.39 4.76
N PHE A 312 -11.19 9.82 5.25
CA PHE A 312 -10.41 10.47 6.31
C PHE A 312 -9.73 11.74 5.82
N LEU A 313 -9.28 11.78 4.57
CA LEU A 313 -8.71 12.99 3.98
C LEU A 313 -9.73 14.14 4.00
N ILE A 314 -10.96 13.88 3.58
CA ILE A 314 -12.05 14.88 3.58
C ILE A 314 -12.47 15.24 5.01
N ALA A 315 -12.62 14.25 5.89
CA ALA A 315 -13.09 14.48 7.26
C ALA A 315 -12.16 15.35 8.11
N ILE A 316 -10.87 15.40 7.75
CA ILE A 316 -9.84 16.13 8.50
C ILE A 316 -9.48 17.45 7.82
N ALA A 317 -9.65 17.59 6.52
CA ALA A 317 -9.27 18.79 5.75
C ALA A 317 -9.81 20.11 6.35
N GLY A 318 -10.99 20.09 6.99
CA GLY A 318 -11.58 21.29 7.62
C GLY A 318 -11.32 21.44 9.14
N LYS A 319 -10.53 20.53 9.75
CA LYS A 319 -10.34 20.48 11.21
C LYS A 319 -8.88 20.64 11.64
N VAL A 320 -7.99 20.81 10.70
CA VAL A 320 -6.54 20.87 10.93
C VAL A 320 -6.00 22.17 10.36
N ASP A 321 -5.21 22.87 11.18
CA ASP A 321 -4.51 24.07 10.74
C ASP A 321 -3.54 23.75 9.59
N ALA A 322 -3.35 24.72 8.68
CA ALA A 322 -2.47 24.57 7.54
C ALA A 322 -1.04 24.15 7.95
N SER A 323 -0.57 24.62 9.11
CA SER A 323 0.76 24.30 9.67
C SER A 323 1.00 22.82 9.98
N VAL A 324 -0.05 22.06 10.37
CA VAL A 324 0.04 20.63 10.71
C VAL A 324 -0.68 19.73 9.71
N SER A 325 -1.24 20.29 8.64
CA SER A 325 -2.02 19.56 7.63
C SER A 325 -1.21 18.47 6.93
N VAL A 326 0.05 18.78 6.56
CA VAL A 326 0.94 17.84 5.87
C VAL A 326 1.30 16.66 6.78
N ILE A 327 1.65 16.93 8.05
CA ILE A 327 1.98 15.89 9.02
C ILE A 327 0.74 15.02 9.30
N SER A 328 -0.42 15.64 9.46
CA SER A 328 -1.69 14.94 9.70
C SER A 328 -2.06 14.01 8.55
N SER A 329 -1.94 14.49 7.32
CA SER A 329 -2.19 13.67 6.13
C SER A 329 -1.19 12.52 6.03
N SER A 330 0.09 12.77 6.31
CA SER A 330 1.13 11.72 6.30
C SER A 330 0.88 10.64 7.35
N LEU A 331 0.46 11.01 8.56
CA LEU A 331 0.13 10.06 9.62
C LEU A 331 -1.02 9.13 9.21
N ILE A 332 -2.05 9.68 8.56
CA ILE A 332 -3.27 8.95 8.21
C ILE A 332 -3.10 8.12 6.94
N LEU A 333 -2.44 8.66 5.93
CA LEU A 333 -2.37 8.05 4.60
C LEU A 333 -1.09 7.25 4.36
N SER A 334 -0.04 7.47 5.14
CA SER A 334 1.25 6.81 4.94
C SER A 334 1.70 6.05 6.17
N VAL A 335 1.98 6.73 7.27
CA VAL A 335 2.58 6.11 8.47
C VAL A 335 1.66 5.04 9.07
N GLY A 336 0.40 5.40 9.38
CA GLY A 336 -0.57 4.48 9.95
C GLY A 336 -0.75 3.21 9.11
N PRO A 337 -1.14 3.33 7.82
CA PRO A 337 -1.36 2.16 6.98
C PRO A 337 -0.13 1.29 6.76
N ASN A 338 1.05 1.88 6.55
CA ASN A 338 2.25 1.08 6.33
C ASN A 338 2.72 0.36 7.59
N LEU A 339 2.63 1.00 8.77
CA LEU A 339 2.88 0.31 10.03
C LEU A 339 1.86 -0.80 10.28
N GLY A 340 0.57 -0.56 10.00
CA GLY A 340 -0.47 -1.58 10.08
C GLY A 340 -0.20 -2.77 9.17
N SER A 341 0.22 -2.52 7.92
CA SER A 341 0.62 -3.57 6.96
C SER A 341 1.79 -4.40 7.47
N PHE A 342 2.81 -3.74 8.05
CA PHE A 342 3.98 -4.41 8.60
C PHE A 342 3.62 -5.33 9.77
N VAL A 343 2.77 -4.86 10.69
CA VAL A 343 2.39 -5.61 11.90
C VAL A 343 1.32 -6.68 11.62
N SER A 344 0.60 -6.57 10.49
CA SER A 344 -0.52 -7.45 10.13
C SER A 344 -0.20 -8.95 10.29
N PRO A 345 0.90 -9.50 9.73
CA PRO A 345 1.23 -10.91 9.92
C PRO A 345 1.54 -11.27 11.37
N MET A 346 2.18 -10.37 12.12
CA MET A 346 2.53 -10.62 13.52
C MET A 346 1.28 -10.79 14.38
N ILE A 347 0.29 -9.95 14.16
CA ILE A 347 -0.95 -9.98 14.93
C ILE A 347 -1.86 -11.11 14.45
N LEU A 348 -2.23 -11.12 13.16
CA LEU A 348 -3.25 -12.03 12.66
C LEU A 348 -2.78 -13.48 12.62
N THR A 349 -1.54 -13.74 12.16
CA THR A 349 -1.04 -15.11 12.06
C THR A 349 -0.78 -15.70 13.44
N ASN A 350 -0.18 -14.95 14.37
CA ASN A 350 0.12 -15.48 15.71
C ASN A 350 -1.15 -15.68 16.55
N ILE A 351 -2.10 -14.72 16.51
CA ILE A 351 -3.36 -14.87 17.24
C ILE A 351 -4.19 -16.02 16.64
N SER A 352 -4.30 -16.09 15.30
CA SER A 352 -5.02 -17.18 14.65
C SER A 352 -4.42 -18.53 14.97
N ASN A 353 -3.10 -18.66 14.93
CA ASN A 353 -2.41 -19.92 15.25
C ASN A 353 -2.60 -20.32 16.72
N ALA A 354 -2.67 -19.35 17.63
CA ALA A 354 -2.90 -19.61 19.05
C ALA A 354 -4.35 -20.07 19.35
N VAL A 355 -5.34 -19.57 18.59
CA VAL A 355 -6.77 -19.83 18.83
C VAL A 355 -7.28 -21.02 18.01
N PHE A 356 -6.89 -21.11 16.74
CA PHE A 356 -7.44 -22.06 15.76
C PHE A 356 -6.41 -23.09 15.25
N GLY A 357 -5.15 -23.02 15.73
CA GLY A 357 -4.06 -23.78 15.16
C GLY A 357 -3.54 -23.17 13.83
N PRO A 358 -2.57 -23.85 13.16
CA PRO A 358 -1.89 -23.33 11.97
C PRO A 358 -2.74 -23.40 10.69
N VAL A 359 -4.01 -23.02 10.78
CA VAL A 359 -4.97 -23.02 9.66
C VAL A 359 -5.01 -21.64 9.01
N VAL A 360 -4.64 -21.54 7.73
CA VAL A 360 -4.58 -20.25 7.04
C VAL A 360 -5.97 -19.65 6.85
N ALA A 361 -6.96 -20.48 6.51
CA ALA A 361 -8.35 -20.04 6.36
C ALA A 361 -8.88 -19.34 7.62
N ALA A 362 -8.49 -19.80 8.81
CA ALA A 362 -8.92 -19.21 10.09
C ALA A 362 -8.44 -17.76 10.27
N ARG A 363 -7.37 -17.35 9.62
CA ARG A 363 -6.88 -15.95 9.63
C ARG A 363 -7.87 -15.01 8.96
N PHE A 364 -8.53 -15.46 7.90
CA PHE A 364 -9.59 -14.70 7.24
C PHE A 364 -10.83 -14.59 8.14
N LEU A 365 -11.19 -15.66 8.86
CA LEU A 365 -12.28 -15.62 9.83
C LEU A 365 -11.96 -14.64 10.97
N LEU A 366 -10.76 -14.72 11.55
CA LEU A 366 -10.34 -13.80 12.62
C LEU A 366 -10.37 -12.34 12.14
N ALA A 367 -9.86 -12.06 10.95
CA ALA A 367 -9.86 -10.73 10.36
C ALA A 367 -11.29 -10.25 10.05
N ALA A 368 -12.20 -11.14 9.61
CA ALA A 368 -13.61 -10.82 9.40
C ALA A 368 -14.31 -10.44 10.70
N ILE A 369 -14.12 -11.23 11.77
CA ILE A 369 -14.68 -10.95 13.10
C ILE A 369 -14.17 -9.60 13.60
N ALA A 370 -12.86 -9.34 13.51
CA ALA A 370 -12.26 -8.07 13.91
C ALA A 370 -12.83 -6.89 13.09
N ALA A 371 -13.05 -7.08 11.79
CA ALA A 371 -13.64 -6.07 10.93
C ALA A 371 -15.10 -5.76 11.30
N ILE A 372 -15.90 -6.78 11.65
CA ILE A 372 -17.27 -6.60 12.13
C ILE A 372 -17.27 -5.82 13.45
N VAL A 373 -16.42 -6.21 14.41
CA VAL A 373 -16.30 -5.52 15.70
C VAL A 373 -15.95 -4.05 15.48
N MET A 374 -14.98 -3.76 14.61
CA MET A 374 -14.61 -2.38 14.30
C MET A 374 -15.72 -1.61 13.61
N ALA A 375 -16.46 -2.22 12.69
CA ALA A 375 -17.63 -1.59 12.06
C ALA A 375 -18.71 -1.22 13.08
N VAL A 376 -19.03 -2.13 14.00
CA VAL A 376 -20.02 -1.89 15.08
C VAL A 376 -19.55 -0.80 16.03
N LEU A 377 -18.29 -0.83 16.47
CA LEU A 377 -17.73 0.20 17.35
C LEU A 377 -17.80 1.59 16.72
N LEU A 378 -17.40 1.70 15.45
CA LEU A 378 -17.45 2.97 14.71
C LEU A 378 -18.87 3.46 14.51
N PHE A 379 -19.82 2.56 14.27
CA PHE A 379 -21.23 2.90 14.14
C PHE A 379 -21.81 3.43 15.46
N LEU A 380 -21.53 2.76 16.58
CA LEU A 380 -21.95 3.19 17.90
C LEU A 380 -21.36 4.56 18.30
N LEU A 381 -20.08 4.79 18.01
CA LEU A 381 -19.43 6.09 18.23
C LEU A 381 -20.06 7.20 17.40
N GLN A 382 -20.56 6.87 16.22
CA GLN A 382 -21.24 7.84 15.37
C GLN A 382 -22.64 8.18 15.87
N LEU A 383 -23.39 7.20 16.41
CA LEU A 383 -24.70 7.44 17.02
C LEU A 383 -24.59 8.38 18.22
N ARG A 384 -23.56 8.21 19.07
CA ARG A 384 -23.30 9.10 20.22
C ARG A 384 -22.96 10.55 19.84
N LYS A 385 -22.50 10.80 18.62
CA LYS A 385 -22.20 12.17 18.14
C LYS A 385 -23.41 12.88 17.56
N LYS A 386 -24.50 12.16 17.33
CA LYS A 386 -25.74 12.72 16.75
C LYS A 386 -26.84 12.96 17.81
N GLY A 387 -26.77 12.33 18.98
CA GLY A 387 -27.54 12.62 20.15
C GLY A 387 -26.79 13.61 21.05
#